data_169d5652dd8982a93b31b6a71d8c430c
#
_entry.id   169d5652dd8982a93b31b6a71d8c430c
#
_cell.length_a   1.000
_cell.length_b   1.000
_cell.length_c   1.000
_cell.angle_alpha   90.00
_cell.angle_beta   90.00
_cell.angle_gamma   90.00
#
_symmetry.space_group_name_H-M   'P 1'
#
loop_
_entity.id
_entity.type
_entity.pdbx_description
1 polymer ?
#
loop_
_entity_poly.entity_id
_entity_poly.type
_entity_poly.pdbx_seq_one_letter_code
_entity_poly.pdbx_strand_id
1 'polypeptide(L)'
;MHKRLLLLGGVAVTVLMIAASATARPAAISTARASDATPAAAPFAQSWASVPHAAAARQAKSILVFGMEQDITGFNTALTCCGAYWAAVTGNVPVVRGAYNIDDKLRHVLDLVASAKATKTTLTYTIRPDASWYWGGKKTPVTYKDFAYTWQQLVDPRNDVASRSGYDQITGFTHKGAKQIVFTWKEPYADWPDLFGLVYPSQALAGQDFNKIWANCVCGNDGEPISDGPFYVSNYTKGQGLTLKVNPFWYGKKPSLKEVDFKIITDTNTEVQAMRGGEVDAINPTFGVNLAQLKGINGITFNQVPGLYQEHIDIQFGPKGQPLLRAPWMRQAIMMGIDRAAIIKTVYGSLAGNTSPLNNIVYYPADAAYKSDFGKWNFNPAKSLALLKKHCTGGPSAVSQSNSDTWTCAGYPAKFRYTWTASNATRTTQEAIIKQQLKSIGIEITDAALPANVVFGPTGVPSGNYDLANFAWVTLPDPAGFVPTWSCGGLNNYLNYCNRKATALMNASQTELDPAKRARLFQQADALMANDVPTIPMYARPNPLIWKSTVLGMKNNPSQVGFTWNVEDWKWKS
;
A
#
# COMPACT_ATOMS: atom_id res chain seq x y z
N MET A 1 -22.06 -3.97 59.13
CA MET A 1 -23.32 -3.26 59.53
C MET A 1 -23.64 -2.24 58.46
N HIS A 2 -24.90 -2.24 58.07
CA HIS A 2 -25.64 -1.37 57.16
C HIS A 2 -25.53 -1.62 55.67
N LYS A 3 -26.47 -2.48 55.25
CA LYS A 3 -27.08 -2.53 53.92
C LYS A 3 -27.84 -1.22 53.60
N ARG A 4 -27.79 -0.74 52.38
CA ARG A 4 -28.93 -0.07 51.75
C ARG A 4 -29.07 -0.48 50.28
N LEU A 5 -30.22 -0.99 50.01
CA LEU A 5 -30.87 -1.39 48.77
C LEU A 5 -31.65 -0.18 48.23
N LEU A 6 -31.66 0.08 46.94
CA LEU A 6 -32.67 0.84 46.20
C LEU A 6 -32.55 0.50 44.73
N LEU A 7 -33.39 -0.31 44.22
CA LEU A 7 -34.70 -0.15 43.54
C LEU A 7 -34.60 0.31 42.08
N LEU A 8 -35.02 -0.63 41.24
CA LEU A 8 -35.27 -0.58 39.80
C LEU A 8 -36.32 0.49 39.42
N GLY A 9 -36.11 1.15 38.30
CA GLY A 9 -37.12 1.86 37.54
C GLY A 9 -37.01 1.51 36.06
N GLY A 10 -37.78 0.54 35.60
CA GLY A 10 -37.92 0.22 34.17
C GLY A 10 -38.91 1.16 33.50
N VAL A 11 -38.54 1.69 32.35
CA VAL A 11 -39.48 2.36 31.43
C VAL A 11 -39.61 1.48 30.19
N ALA A 12 -40.79 0.87 30.06
CA ALA A 12 -41.21 0.16 28.85
C ALA A 12 -41.70 1.18 27.83
N VAL A 13 -41.09 1.21 26.65
CA VAL A 13 -41.64 1.92 25.49
C VAL A 13 -42.35 0.92 24.60
N THR A 14 -43.66 1.04 24.56
CA THR A 14 -44.55 0.27 23.70
C THR A 14 -44.54 0.89 22.31
N VAL A 15 -44.06 0.15 21.30
CA VAL A 15 -44.17 0.54 19.90
C VAL A 15 -45.44 -0.08 19.32
N LEU A 16 -46.37 0.78 18.91
CA LEU A 16 -47.61 0.43 18.23
C LEU A 16 -47.30 0.14 16.75
N MET A 17 -47.51 -1.11 16.29
CA MET A 17 -47.52 -1.44 14.87
C MET A 17 -48.92 -1.22 14.30
N ILE A 18 -49.04 -0.30 13.34
CA ILE A 18 -50.23 -0.16 12.50
C ILE A 18 -50.02 -0.99 11.23
N ALA A 19 -50.78 -2.07 11.10
CA ALA A 19 -50.84 -2.86 9.88
C ALA A 19 -51.85 -2.22 8.92
N ALA A 20 -51.40 -1.76 7.76
CA ALA A 20 -52.28 -1.37 6.68
C ALA A 20 -52.33 -2.52 5.65
N SER A 21 -53.45 -3.20 5.57
CA SER A 21 -53.77 -4.21 4.57
C SER A 21 -54.24 -3.54 3.27
N ALA A 22 -53.46 -3.67 2.20
CA ALA A 22 -53.88 -3.31 0.85
C ALA A 22 -54.15 -4.58 0.05
N THR A 23 -55.40 -4.79 -0.31
CA THR A 23 -55.91 -5.85 -1.21
C THR A 23 -55.57 -5.51 -2.66
N ALA A 24 -54.75 -6.29 -3.32
CA ALA A 24 -54.50 -6.22 -4.74
C ALA A 24 -55.40 -7.20 -5.51
N ARG A 25 -56.15 -6.68 -6.48
CA ARG A 25 -56.91 -7.46 -7.49
C ARG A 25 -55.94 -7.99 -8.56
N PRO A 26 -56.17 -9.16 -9.15
CA PRO A 26 -55.32 -9.69 -10.24
C PRO A 26 -55.72 -9.03 -11.58
N ALA A 27 -54.75 -8.52 -12.31
CA ALA A 27 -54.88 -8.09 -13.67
C ALA A 27 -54.55 -9.21 -14.66
N ALA A 28 -55.30 -9.27 -15.74
CA ALA A 28 -55.28 -10.32 -16.73
C ALA A 28 -53.95 -10.39 -17.51
N ILE A 29 -53.56 -11.64 -17.83
CA ILE A 29 -52.41 -11.97 -18.67
C ILE A 29 -52.82 -11.77 -20.13
N SER A 30 -52.17 -10.79 -20.81
CA SER A 30 -52.19 -10.67 -22.25
C SER A 30 -50.94 -11.31 -22.84
N THR A 31 -51.13 -12.34 -23.64
CA THR A 31 -50.06 -13.02 -24.40
C THR A 31 -49.72 -12.16 -25.63
N ALA A 32 -48.58 -11.44 -25.60
CA ALA A 32 -47.98 -10.89 -26.80
C ALA A 32 -46.71 -11.67 -27.16
N ARG A 33 -46.64 -12.07 -28.45
CA ARG A 33 -45.56 -12.86 -29.05
C ARG A 33 -44.20 -12.13 -28.91
N ALA A 34 -43.17 -12.89 -28.55
CA ALA A 34 -41.79 -12.49 -28.64
C ALA A 34 -41.42 -12.18 -30.10
N SER A 35 -40.93 -10.99 -30.37
CA SER A 35 -40.13 -10.66 -31.53
C SER A 35 -38.68 -10.49 -31.07
N ASP A 36 -37.79 -11.21 -31.76
CA ASP A 36 -36.36 -11.13 -31.59
C ASP A 36 -35.87 -9.69 -31.75
N ALA A 37 -35.46 -9.08 -30.65
CA ALA A 37 -34.65 -7.87 -30.65
C ALA A 37 -33.47 -8.07 -29.71
N THR A 38 -32.33 -8.32 -30.30
CA THR A 38 -31.01 -8.24 -29.62
C THR A 38 -30.93 -6.91 -28.88
N PRO A 39 -30.59 -6.85 -27.59
CA PRO A 39 -30.35 -5.57 -26.95
C PRO A 39 -29.06 -4.99 -27.54
N ALA A 40 -29.23 -3.91 -28.31
CA ALA A 40 -28.11 -3.06 -28.69
C ALA A 40 -27.44 -2.55 -27.43
N ALA A 41 -26.15 -2.87 -27.26
CA ALA A 41 -25.30 -2.25 -26.25
C ALA A 41 -25.38 -0.73 -26.43
N ALA A 42 -25.98 -0.06 -25.46
CA ALA A 42 -25.97 1.40 -25.43
C ALA A 42 -24.50 1.85 -25.33
N PRO A 43 -24.03 2.75 -26.21
CA PRO A 43 -22.70 3.27 -26.11
C PRO A 43 -22.65 4.18 -24.88
N PHE A 44 -21.90 3.78 -23.86
CA PHE A 44 -21.37 4.71 -22.87
C PHE A 44 -20.29 5.59 -23.52
N ALA A 45 -20.69 6.32 -24.52
CA ALA A 45 -20.00 7.48 -25.04
C ALA A 45 -20.64 8.71 -24.40
N GLN A 46 -20.44 8.92 -23.12
CA GLN A 46 -20.49 10.27 -22.61
C GLN A 46 -19.28 11.00 -23.17
N SER A 47 -19.59 11.86 -24.11
CA SER A 47 -18.73 12.83 -24.74
C SER A 47 -17.89 13.54 -23.65
N TRP A 48 -16.67 13.12 -23.49
CA TRP A 48 -15.63 14.02 -23.05
C TRP A 48 -15.55 15.04 -24.18
N ALA A 49 -16.18 16.19 -23.97
CA ALA A 49 -16.04 17.31 -24.86
C ALA A 49 -14.57 17.44 -25.17
N SER A 50 -14.21 17.26 -26.39
CA SER A 50 -12.89 17.41 -26.93
C SER A 50 -12.36 18.77 -26.48
N VAL A 51 -11.66 18.80 -25.35
CA VAL A 51 -10.74 19.89 -25.07
C VAL A 51 -9.79 19.86 -26.25
N PRO A 52 -9.61 20.95 -26.99
CA PRO A 52 -8.82 20.92 -28.20
C PRO A 52 -7.35 20.66 -27.88
N HIS A 53 -6.96 19.40 -27.85
CA HIS A 53 -5.62 18.94 -27.53
C HIS A 53 -4.59 19.27 -28.62
N ALA A 54 -5.03 19.57 -29.85
CA ALA A 54 -4.13 19.80 -30.98
C ALA A 54 -3.51 21.21 -31.03
N ALA A 55 -4.17 22.23 -30.50
CA ALA A 55 -3.62 23.58 -30.44
C ALA A 55 -2.83 23.82 -29.13
N ALA A 56 -3.20 23.14 -28.04
CA ALA A 56 -2.47 23.10 -26.77
C ALA A 56 -1.12 22.36 -26.90
N ALA A 57 -0.95 21.46 -27.86
CA ALA A 57 0.24 20.62 -28.01
C ALA A 57 1.57 21.40 -28.22
N ARG A 58 1.53 22.66 -28.67
CA ARG A 58 2.73 23.49 -28.81
C ARG A 58 3.04 24.39 -27.61
N GLN A 59 2.06 24.68 -26.76
CA GLN A 59 2.28 25.27 -25.42
C GLN A 59 2.61 24.20 -24.35
N ALA A 60 2.39 22.94 -24.67
CA ALA A 60 2.30 21.80 -23.77
C ALA A 60 3.62 21.05 -23.47
N LYS A 61 4.78 21.57 -23.91
CA LYS A 61 6.07 21.00 -23.50
C LYS A 61 6.45 21.31 -22.04
N SER A 62 5.52 21.84 -21.26
CA SER A 62 5.73 22.14 -19.83
C SER A 62 4.79 21.38 -18.89
N ILE A 63 3.84 20.61 -19.44
CA ILE A 63 2.90 19.76 -18.71
C ILE A 63 3.19 18.30 -19.02
N LEU A 64 3.11 17.44 -18.03
CA LEU A 64 3.21 15.99 -18.18
C LEU A 64 1.98 15.33 -17.57
N VAL A 65 1.33 14.44 -18.31
CA VAL A 65 0.16 13.67 -17.87
C VAL A 65 0.61 12.25 -17.48
N PHE A 66 0.40 11.88 -16.23
CA PHE A 66 0.73 10.56 -15.69
C PHE A 66 -0.53 9.77 -15.38
N GLY A 67 -0.66 8.54 -15.89
CA GLY A 67 -1.73 7.60 -15.53
C GLY A 67 -1.50 7.02 -14.14
N MET A 68 -2.55 6.95 -13.35
CA MET A 68 -2.53 6.52 -11.95
C MET A 68 -3.59 5.46 -11.71
N GLU A 69 -3.18 4.22 -11.44
CA GLU A 69 -4.10 3.07 -11.34
C GLU A 69 -4.97 3.03 -10.08
N GLN A 70 -4.70 3.88 -9.10
CA GLN A 70 -5.41 3.86 -7.83
C GLN A 70 -5.66 5.27 -7.32
N ASP A 71 -6.88 5.53 -6.85
CA ASP A 71 -7.21 6.76 -6.12
C ASP A 71 -6.60 6.75 -4.71
N ILE A 72 -6.42 7.93 -4.14
CA ILE A 72 -5.84 8.11 -2.80
C ILE A 72 -6.93 8.21 -1.74
N THR A 73 -6.62 7.75 -0.53
CA THR A 73 -7.54 7.80 0.62
C THR A 73 -7.29 9.01 1.53
N GLY A 74 -6.23 9.73 1.27
CA GLY A 74 -5.76 10.92 1.97
C GLY A 74 -4.27 11.12 1.76
N PHE A 75 -3.76 12.33 2.02
CA PHE A 75 -2.35 12.69 1.81
C PHE A 75 -1.49 12.56 3.07
N ASN A 76 -2.09 12.37 4.26
CA ASN A 76 -1.33 12.12 5.49
C ASN A 76 -0.93 10.66 5.58
N THR A 77 0.13 10.28 4.87
CA THR A 77 0.59 8.88 4.78
C THR A 77 1.19 8.32 6.07
N ALA A 78 1.36 9.13 7.12
CA ALA A 78 1.72 8.61 8.43
C ALA A 78 0.55 7.90 9.13
N LEU A 79 -0.70 8.15 8.70
CA LEU A 79 -1.90 7.53 9.28
C LEU A 79 -2.21 6.16 8.65
N THR A 80 -2.79 5.25 9.45
CA THR A 80 -3.23 3.91 8.98
C THR A 80 -4.21 3.95 7.82
N CYS A 81 -5.09 4.96 7.76
CA CYS A 81 -6.06 5.12 6.66
C CYS A 81 -5.42 5.41 5.30
N CYS A 82 -4.23 6.03 5.30
CA CYS A 82 -3.80 6.86 4.19
C CYS A 82 -2.41 6.50 3.65
N GLY A 83 -1.83 5.39 4.13
CA GLY A 83 -0.50 4.89 3.75
C GLY A 83 -0.40 4.25 2.36
N ALA A 84 -1.36 4.51 1.45
CA ALA A 84 -1.32 3.96 0.10
C ALA A 84 -0.14 4.51 -0.70
N TYR A 85 0.51 3.63 -1.50
CA TYR A 85 1.66 3.98 -2.33
C TYR A 85 1.42 5.23 -3.20
N TRP A 86 0.26 5.33 -3.85
CA TRP A 86 -0.07 6.46 -4.72
C TRP A 86 -0.18 7.79 -3.97
N ALA A 87 -0.63 7.80 -2.71
CA ALA A 87 -0.61 9.00 -1.88
C ALA A 87 0.83 9.47 -1.59
N ALA A 88 1.73 8.52 -1.31
CA ALA A 88 3.14 8.84 -1.08
C ALA A 88 3.80 9.44 -2.34
N VAL A 89 3.69 8.75 -3.50
CA VAL A 89 4.39 9.17 -4.72
C VAL A 89 3.78 10.38 -5.41
N THR A 90 2.53 10.74 -5.12
CA THR A 90 1.89 11.92 -5.75
C THR A 90 1.76 13.11 -4.81
N GLY A 91 1.45 12.86 -3.55
CA GLY A 91 1.13 13.90 -2.56
C GLY A 91 2.24 14.19 -1.55
N ASN A 92 3.17 13.24 -1.32
CA ASN A 92 4.25 13.47 -0.36
C ASN A 92 5.59 13.68 -1.09
N VAL A 93 6.17 12.67 -1.71
CA VAL A 93 7.52 12.74 -2.27
C VAL A 93 7.80 13.97 -3.14
N PRO A 94 6.92 14.40 -4.07
CA PRO A 94 7.12 15.65 -4.82
C PRO A 94 6.76 16.92 -4.07
N VAL A 95 6.07 16.84 -2.91
CA VAL A 95 5.40 17.98 -2.27
C VAL A 95 5.92 18.26 -0.86
N VAL A 96 6.12 17.21 -0.05
CA VAL A 96 6.59 17.35 1.34
C VAL A 96 7.83 16.49 1.52
N ARG A 97 8.96 17.15 1.71
CA ARG A 97 10.26 16.49 1.84
C ARG A 97 10.56 16.13 3.29
N GLY A 98 11.48 15.20 3.43
CA GLY A 98 12.00 14.76 4.71
C GLY A 98 13.49 15.03 4.87
N ALA A 99 14.07 14.53 5.97
CA ALA A 99 15.50 14.63 6.21
C ALA A 99 16.31 13.98 5.08
N TYR A 100 15.81 12.84 4.58
CA TYR A 100 16.42 12.10 3.47
C TYR A 100 15.40 11.80 2.38
N ASN A 101 15.90 11.73 1.14
CA ASN A 101 15.24 11.05 0.03
C ASN A 101 15.95 9.70 -0.22
N ILE A 102 15.36 8.79 -0.97
CA ILE A 102 15.99 7.53 -1.38
C ILE A 102 16.16 7.56 -2.90
N ASP A 103 17.39 7.36 -3.37
CA ASP A 103 17.70 7.40 -4.80
C ASP A 103 17.36 6.07 -5.53
N ASP A 104 17.55 6.04 -6.86
CA ASP A 104 17.32 4.87 -7.71
C ASP A 104 18.27 3.68 -7.43
N LYS A 105 19.26 3.88 -6.58
CA LYS A 105 20.18 2.85 -6.05
C LYS A 105 19.86 2.47 -4.61
N LEU A 106 18.70 2.87 -4.11
CA LEU A 106 18.22 2.60 -2.76
C LEU A 106 19.11 3.18 -1.65
N ARG A 107 19.80 4.29 -1.92
CA ARG A 107 20.64 4.97 -0.95
C ARG A 107 19.92 6.16 -0.36
N HIS A 108 20.05 6.34 0.95
CA HIS A 108 19.62 7.58 1.61
C HIS A 108 20.50 8.75 1.17
N VAL A 109 19.88 9.78 0.61
CA VAL A 109 20.53 11.03 0.20
C VAL A 109 19.94 12.18 0.99
N LEU A 110 20.80 13.06 1.52
CA LEU A 110 20.34 14.25 2.27
C LEU A 110 19.43 15.10 1.39
N ASP A 111 18.29 15.54 1.95
CA ASP A 111 17.33 16.38 1.23
C ASP A 111 17.03 17.67 2.01
N LEU A 112 16.09 17.66 2.96
CA LEU A 112 15.73 18.83 3.77
C LEU A 112 16.85 19.27 4.72
N VAL A 113 17.78 18.38 5.05
CA VAL A 113 18.88 18.64 5.97
C VAL A 113 20.23 18.73 5.24
N ALA A 114 21.10 19.60 5.72
CA ALA A 114 22.48 19.73 5.24
C ALA A 114 23.40 18.67 5.86
N SER A 115 23.05 18.17 7.05
CA SER A 115 23.74 17.05 7.69
C SER A 115 22.86 16.37 8.71
N ALA A 116 23.12 15.08 8.94
CA ALA A 116 22.54 14.31 10.01
C ALA A 116 23.61 13.42 10.67
N LYS A 117 23.49 13.21 11.98
CA LYS A 117 24.43 12.40 12.75
C LYS A 117 23.71 11.69 13.88
N ALA A 118 23.83 10.38 13.92
CA ALA A 118 23.39 9.56 15.04
C ALA A 118 24.58 9.14 15.93
N THR A 119 24.32 9.04 17.21
CA THR A 119 25.20 8.47 18.23
C THR A 119 24.39 7.47 19.05
N LYS A 120 25.00 6.85 20.06
CA LYS A 120 24.26 5.95 20.97
C LYS A 120 23.13 6.64 21.75
N THR A 121 23.20 7.96 21.92
CA THR A 121 22.28 8.71 22.79
C THR A 121 21.59 9.88 22.12
N THR A 122 22.02 10.26 20.90
CA THR A 122 21.47 11.42 20.21
C THR A 122 21.33 11.23 18.71
N LEU A 123 20.32 11.91 18.13
CA LEU A 123 20.14 12.07 16.69
C LEU A 123 20.10 13.56 16.38
N THR A 124 21.08 14.06 15.64
CA THR A 124 21.21 15.48 15.30
C THR A 124 20.90 15.71 13.83
N TYR A 125 20.01 16.67 13.56
CA TYR A 125 19.76 17.20 12.22
C TYR A 125 20.17 18.66 12.15
N THR A 126 20.92 19.01 11.09
CA THR A 126 21.16 20.40 10.70
C THR A 126 20.36 20.69 9.44
N ILE A 127 19.31 21.48 9.57
CA ILE A 127 18.39 21.82 8.48
C ILE A 127 19.12 22.75 7.50
N ARG A 128 18.89 22.59 6.20
CA ARG A 128 19.43 23.48 5.16
C ARG A 128 19.07 24.93 5.46
N PRO A 129 19.99 25.88 5.30
CA PRO A 129 19.71 27.30 5.60
C PRO A 129 18.64 27.89 4.68
N ASP A 130 18.58 27.42 3.42
CA ASP A 130 17.66 27.85 2.36
C ASP A 130 16.31 27.11 2.36
N ALA A 131 16.15 26.02 3.12
CA ALA A 131 14.93 25.23 3.21
C ALA A 131 13.75 26.08 3.70
N SER A 132 12.65 26.03 2.92
CA SER A 132 11.47 26.85 3.15
C SER A 132 10.20 26.16 2.65
N TRP A 133 9.11 26.42 3.34
CA TRP A 133 7.76 26.13 2.91
C TRP A 133 7.24 27.14 1.90
N TYR A 134 6.56 26.68 0.88
CA TYR A 134 5.53 27.42 0.17
C TYR A 134 4.23 27.25 0.99
N TRP A 135 3.60 28.35 1.38
CA TRP A 135 2.32 28.34 2.07
C TRP A 135 1.47 29.51 1.60
N GLY A 136 0.44 29.22 0.81
CA GLY A 136 -0.47 30.22 0.24
C GLY A 136 0.26 31.32 -0.53
N GLY A 137 1.30 30.98 -1.33
CA GLY A 137 2.10 31.95 -2.05
C GLY A 137 3.18 32.66 -1.23
N LYS A 138 3.32 32.36 0.07
CA LYS A 138 4.34 32.95 0.96
C LYS A 138 5.48 31.97 1.21
N LYS A 139 6.71 32.54 1.36
CA LYS A 139 7.89 31.78 1.75
C LYS A 139 8.04 31.79 3.26
N THR A 140 7.99 30.61 3.90
CA THR A 140 8.15 30.44 5.34
C THR A 140 9.34 29.51 5.61
N PRO A 141 10.31 29.86 6.49
CA PRO A 141 11.48 29.00 6.70
C PRO A 141 11.12 27.70 7.41
N VAL A 142 11.69 26.57 6.96
CA VAL A 142 11.68 25.31 7.72
C VAL A 142 12.61 25.47 8.93
N THR A 143 12.14 25.03 10.09
CA THR A 143 12.87 25.20 11.36
C THR A 143 12.85 23.91 12.21
N TYR A 144 13.60 23.90 13.31
CA TYR A 144 13.56 22.82 14.29
C TYR A 144 12.13 22.54 14.83
N LYS A 145 11.24 23.54 14.80
CA LYS A 145 9.86 23.38 15.28
C LYS A 145 9.07 22.37 14.44
N ASP A 146 9.36 22.29 13.15
CA ASP A 146 8.70 21.37 12.23
C ASP A 146 9.10 19.92 12.53
N PHE A 147 10.38 19.67 12.81
CA PHE A 147 10.87 18.37 13.27
C PHE A 147 10.31 17.99 14.65
N ALA A 148 10.28 18.94 15.59
CA ALA A 148 9.73 18.71 16.92
C ALA A 148 8.23 18.39 16.86
N TYR A 149 7.46 19.15 16.07
CA TYR A 149 6.04 18.90 15.83
C TYR A 149 5.81 17.53 15.21
N THR A 150 6.58 17.18 14.18
CA THR A 150 6.50 15.87 13.51
C THR A 150 6.67 14.75 14.53
N TRP A 151 7.73 14.78 15.33
CA TRP A 151 7.95 13.80 16.38
C TRP A 151 6.79 13.74 17.37
N GLN A 152 6.35 14.89 17.87
CA GLN A 152 5.24 14.95 18.84
C GLN A 152 3.95 14.35 18.30
N GLN A 153 3.61 14.60 17.03
CA GLN A 153 2.41 14.02 16.41
C GLN A 153 2.55 12.50 16.24
N LEU A 154 3.71 12.01 15.83
CA LEU A 154 3.91 10.58 15.57
C LEU A 154 3.94 9.74 16.85
N VAL A 155 4.36 10.31 17.99
CA VAL A 155 4.36 9.56 19.27
C VAL A 155 3.10 9.74 20.09
N ASP A 156 2.24 10.71 19.75
CA ASP A 156 0.97 10.94 20.47
C ASP A 156 0.06 9.71 20.33
N PRO A 157 -0.34 9.04 21.44
CA PRO A 157 -1.20 7.86 21.40
C PRO A 157 -2.61 8.14 20.86
N ARG A 158 -3.05 9.39 20.80
CA ARG A 158 -4.34 9.81 20.24
C ARG A 158 -4.36 9.78 18.71
N ASN A 159 -3.18 9.77 18.08
CA ASN A 159 -3.06 9.75 16.63
C ASN A 159 -3.00 8.32 16.11
N ASP A 160 -3.78 8.04 15.08
CA ASP A 160 -3.87 6.72 14.43
C ASP A 160 -2.75 6.53 13.38
N VAL A 161 -1.50 6.59 13.85
CA VAL A 161 -0.33 6.45 13.00
C VAL A 161 0.00 4.98 12.70
N ALA A 162 0.46 4.71 11.48
CA ALA A 162 0.81 3.38 11.01
C ALA A 162 2.07 2.80 11.69
N SER A 163 3.01 3.66 12.14
CA SER A 163 4.22 3.23 12.83
C SER A 163 4.74 4.32 13.76
N ARG A 164 5.23 3.89 14.92
CA ARG A 164 5.99 4.72 15.87
C ARG A 164 7.44 4.27 15.99
N SER A 165 7.84 3.26 15.20
CA SER A 165 9.18 2.66 15.29
C SER A 165 10.27 3.72 15.18
N GLY A 166 11.21 3.72 16.11
CA GLY A 166 12.30 4.68 16.23
C GLY A 166 11.91 6.02 16.83
N TYR A 167 10.72 6.57 16.53
CA TYR A 167 10.21 7.79 17.17
C TYR A 167 9.90 7.60 18.65
N ASP A 168 9.44 6.41 19.06
CA ASP A 168 9.19 6.01 20.44
C ASP A 168 10.46 5.83 21.27
N GLN A 169 11.62 5.78 20.64
CA GLN A 169 12.92 5.80 21.32
C GLN A 169 13.32 7.23 21.73
N ILE A 170 12.79 8.25 21.09
CA ILE A 170 13.09 9.66 21.38
C ILE A 170 12.40 10.08 22.70
N THR A 171 13.20 10.62 23.63
CA THR A 171 12.73 11.07 24.96
C THR A 171 12.62 12.57 25.08
N GLY A 172 13.21 13.33 24.15
CA GLY A 172 13.18 14.78 24.15
C GLY A 172 14.09 15.35 23.10
N PHE A 173 14.16 16.69 23.05
CA PHE A 173 15.05 17.39 22.14
C PHE A 173 15.59 18.69 22.73
N THR A 174 16.71 19.14 22.17
CA THR A 174 17.26 20.49 22.30
C THR A 174 17.48 21.08 20.92
N HIS A 175 17.71 22.38 20.81
CA HIS A 175 17.96 23.03 19.52
C HIS A 175 19.05 24.09 19.63
N LYS A 176 19.75 24.35 18.51
CA LYS A 176 20.69 25.46 18.38
C LYS A 176 20.22 26.36 17.25
N GLY A 177 19.77 27.58 17.62
CA GLY A 177 19.12 28.48 16.68
C GLY A 177 17.86 27.85 16.04
N ALA A 178 17.50 28.32 14.85
CA ALA A 178 16.32 27.84 14.13
C ALA A 178 16.57 26.59 13.28
N LYS A 179 17.83 26.30 12.95
CA LYS A 179 18.18 25.33 11.91
C LYS A 179 18.88 24.05 12.41
N GLN A 180 18.96 23.84 13.73
CA GLN A 180 19.51 22.58 14.26
C GLN A 180 18.63 22.05 15.38
N ILE A 181 18.36 20.73 15.33
CA ILE A 181 17.67 20.00 16.38
C ILE A 181 18.51 18.79 16.78
N VAL A 182 18.54 18.49 18.08
CA VAL A 182 19.21 17.34 18.67
C VAL A 182 18.18 16.58 19.48
N PHE A 183 17.76 15.43 18.99
CA PHE A 183 16.91 14.49 19.72
C PHE A 183 17.76 13.64 20.64
N THR A 184 17.28 13.40 21.85
CA THR A 184 17.83 12.42 22.79
C THR A 184 16.95 11.18 22.72
N TRP A 185 17.54 10.01 22.60
CA TRP A 185 16.82 8.74 22.63
C TRP A 185 17.30 7.86 23.78
N LYS A 186 16.42 6.98 24.25
CA LYS A 186 16.75 6.01 25.32
C LYS A 186 17.65 4.88 24.79
N GLU A 187 17.40 4.46 23.53
CA GLU A 187 18.22 3.52 22.79
C GLU A 187 18.33 3.95 21.33
N PRO A 188 19.46 3.67 20.65
CA PRO A 188 19.62 4.03 19.25
C PRO A 188 18.63 3.24 18.38
N TYR A 189 18.19 3.85 17.30
CA TYR A 189 17.41 3.16 16.28
C TYR A 189 18.28 2.90 15.05
N ALA A 190 18.39 1.62 14.65
CA ALA A 190 19.33 1.21 13.60
C ALA A 190 19.00 1.83 12.23
N ASP A 191 17.70 1.98 11.92
CA ASP A 191 17.22 2.59 10.68
C ASP A 191 16.89 4.08 10.86
N TRP A 192 17.69 4.79 11.67
CA TRP A 192 17.51 6.23 11.89
C TRP A 192 17.50 7.07 10.61
N PRO A 193 18.11 6.69 9.46
CA PRO A 193 17.97 7.44 8.22
C PRO A 193 16.54 7.45 7.66
N ASP A 194 15.69 6.47 8.02
CA ASP A 194 14.27 6.44 7.64
C ASP A 194 13.41 7.40 8.48
N LEU A 195 13.91 7.87 9.63
CA LEU A 195 13.19 8.81 10.46
C LEU A 195 13.10 10.18 9.78
N PHE A 196 11.96 10.85 9.99
CA PHE A 196 11.69 12.15 9.37
C PHE A 196 11.75 12.10 7.84
N GLY A 197 11.38 10.98 7.22
CA GLY A 197 11.19 10.88 5.77
C GLY A 197 10.04 11.78 5.26
N LEU A 198 9.19 12.25 6.16
CA LEU A 198 8.18 13.28 5.98
C LEU A 198 8.24 14.24 7.17
N VAL A 199 8.37 15.54 6.93
CA VAL A 199 8.37 16.59 7.98
C VAL A 199 7.12 17.44 7.82
N TYR A 200 6.40 17.68 8.93
CA TYR A 200 5.14 18.43 8.92
C TYR A 200 5.34 19.90 9.29
N PRO A 201 4.69 20.85 8.57
CA PRO A 201 4.81 22.29 8.82
C PRO A 201 4.07 22.69 10.10
N SER A 202 4.81 22.83 11.20
CA SER A 202 4.26 23.07 12.55
C SER A 202 3.35 24.29 12.64
N GLN A 203 3.73 25.38 11.98
CA GLN A 203 3.00 26.63 12.01
C GLN A 203 1.69 26.53 11.21
N ALA A 204 1.73 25.93 10.04
CA ALA A 204 0.59 25.84 9.14
C ALA A 204 -0.44 24.80 9.60
N LEU A 205 -0.04 23.85 10.46
CA LEU A 205 -0.91 22.81 11.01
C LEU A 205 -1.28 23.05 12.48
N ALA A 206 -0.91 24.22 13.04
CA ALA A 206 -1.19 24.54 14.41
C ALA A 206 -2.69 24.45 14.73
N GLY A 207 -3.04 23.72 15.81
CA GLY A 207 -4.41 23.57 16.30
C GLY A 207 -5.29 22.60 15.49
N GLN A 208 -4.78 21.99 14.43
CA GLN A 208 -5.51 20.97 13.67
C GLN A 208 -5.43 19.59 14.34
N ASP A 209 -6.49 18.79 14.16
CA ASP A 209 -6.50 17.37 14.49
C ASP A 209 -5.63 16.58 13.48
N PHE A 210 -4.52 16.02 13.93
CA PHE A 210 -3.56 15.30 13.07
C PHE A 210 -4.20 14.13 12.32
N ASN A 211 -5.25 13.51 12.87
CA ASN A 211 -5.99 12.43 12.22
C ASN A 211 -6.87 12.92 11.06
N LYS A 212 -7.05 14.21 10.90
CA LYS A 212 -7.91 14.81 9.87
C LYS A 212 -7.16 15.70 8.87
N ILE A 213 -5.91 16.08 9.18
CA ILE A 213 -5.13 16.88 8.25
C ILE A 213 -4.96 16.13 6.94
N TRP A 214 -4.92 16.89 5.86
CA TRP A 214 -4.57 16.41 4.52
C TRP A 214 -5.51 15.29 3.98
N ALA A 215 -6.77 15.28 4.39
CA ALA A 215 -7.74 14.32 3.87
C ALA A 215 -8.00 14.50 2.36
N ASN A 216 -8.09 15.76 1.88
CA ASN A 216 -8.42 16.09 0.49
C ASN A 216 -7.45 17.12 -0.15
N CYS A 217 -6.47 17.62 0.56
CA CYS A 217 -5.46 18.58 0.09
C CYS A 217 -4.20 18.48 0.94
N VAL A 218 -3.07 18.86 0.42
CA VAL A 218 -1.88 19.16 1.23
C VAL A 218 -1.90 20.65 1.52
N CYS A 219 -2.59 21.05 2.60
CA CYS A 219 -2.93 22.43 2.89
C CYS A 219 -2.79 22.76 4.38
N GLY A 220 -2.66 24.07 4.68
CA GLY A 220 -2.63 24.62 6.03
C GLY A 220 -4.01 24.74 6.68
N ASN A 221 -4.03 25.30 7.89
CA ASN A 221 -5.25 25.57 8.66
C ASN A 221 -6.16 26.64 8.02
N ASP A 222 -5.64 27.38 7.04
CA ASP A 222 -6.35 28.37 6.23
C ASP A 222 -6.86 27.79 4.88
N GLY A 223 -6.60 26.50 4.62
CA GLY A 223 -6.95 25.84 3.35
C GLY A 223 -5.97 26.11 2.21
N GLU A 224 -4.94 26.92 2.42
CA GLU A 224 -3.95 27.23 1.39
C GLU A 224 -2.95 26.07 1.18
N PRO A 225 -2.51 25.82 -0.07
CA PRO A 225 -1.58 24.75 -0.36
C PRO A 225 -0.21 24.96 0.30
N ILE A 226 0.38 23.84 0.73
CA ILE A 226 1.69 23.80 1.40
C ILE A 226 2.63 22.88 0.64
N SER A 227 3.91 23.26 0.59
CA SER A 227 4.98 22.40 0.07
C SER A 227 6.36 22.92 0.51
N ASP A 228 7.28 22.01 0.78
CA ASP A 228 8.72 22.26 0.82
C ASP A 228 9.46 21.44 -0.24
N GLY A 229 8.72 20.77 -1.13
CA GLY A 229 9.21 20.05 -2.29
C GLY A 229 9.24 20.89 -3.57
N PRO A 230 9.63 20.28 -4.71
CA PRO A 230 9.69 20.95 -6.01
C PRO A 230 8.31 21.36 -6.57
N PHE A 231 7.24 20.73 -6.12
CA PHE A 231 5.88 21.00 -6.53
C PHE A 231 4.95 21.14 -5.31
N TYR A 232 3.75 21.68 -5.52
CA TYR A 232 2.66 21.67 -4.55
C TYR A 232 1.39 21.11 -5.20
N VAL A 233 0.51 20.51 -4.41
CA VAL A 233 -0.81 20.07 -4.88
C VAL A 233 -1.68 21.31 -5.09
N SER A 234 -1.97 21.64 -6.35
CA SER A 234 -2.81 22.79 -6.68
C SER A 234 -4.29 22.41 -6.80
N ASN A 235 -4.59 21.16 -7.13
CA ASN A 235 -5.94 20.62 -7.21
C ASN A 235 -5.94 19.11 -6.98
N TYR A 236 -6.97 18.61 -6.31
CA TYR A 236 -7.30 17.19 -6.24
C TYR A 236 -8.80 17.02 -6.36
N THR A 237 -9.23 16.18 -7.28
CA THR A 237 -10.62 15.79 -7.46
C THR A 237 -10.73 14.27 -7.35
N LYS A 238 -11.38 13.81 -6.29
CA LYS A 238 -11.56 12.39 -6.01
C LYS A 238 -12.16 11.65 -7.21
N GLY A 239 -11.57 10.51 -7.57
CA GLY A 239 -11.96 9.70 -8.73
C GLY A 239 -11.54 10.26 -10.09
N GLN A 240 -10.95 11.46 -10.16
CA GLN A 240 -10.49 12.07 -11.40
C GLN A 240 -8.97 12.22 -11.48
N GLY A 241 -8.36 12.83 -10.47
CA GLY A 241 -6.91 13.02 -10.43
C GLY A 241 -6.46 14.21 -9.60
N LEU A 242 -5.18 14.50 -9.70
CA LEU A 242 -4.56 15.64 -9.03
C LEU A 242 -3.56 16.35 -9.95
N THR A 243 -3.39 17.65 -9.71
CA THR A 243 -2.47 18.52 -10.43
C THR A 243 -1.40 19.05 -9.49
N LEU A 244 -0.16 18.84 -9.85
CA LEU A 244 1.00 19.42 -9.19
C LEU A 244 1.51 20.63 -9.98
N LYS A 245 1.74 21.78 -9.30
CA LYS A 245 2.36 22.98 -9.86
C LYS A 245 3.68 23.27 -9.19
N VAL A 246 4.62 23.88 -9.94
CA VAL A 246 5.96 24.20 -9.45
C VAL A 246 5.89 25.07 -8.20
N ASN A 247 6.59 24.65 -7.16
CA ASN A 247 6.86 25.47 -5.98
C ASN A 247 7.92 26.54 -6.32
N PRO A 248 7.58 27.84 -6.34
CA PRO A 248 8.52 28.90 -6.67
C PRO A 248 9.62 29.09 -5.61
N PHE A 249 9.42 28.54 -4.42
CA PHE A 249 10.36 28.66 -3.29
C PHE A 249 11.18 27.38 -3.05
N TRP A 250 11.08 26.42 -3.98
CA TRP A 250 11.89 25.21 -3.91
C TRP A 250 13.38 25.54 -3.89
N TYR A 251 14.08 25.01 -2.89
CA TYR A 251 15.50 25.28 -2.63
C TYR A 251 16.45 24.35 -3.40
N GLY A 252 15.93 23.28 -4.03
CA GLY A 252 16.70 22.34 -4.83
C GLY A 252 16.77 22.74 -6.30
N LYS A 253 17.02 21.75 -7.16
CA LYS A 253 17.06 21.94 -8.60
C LYS A 253 15.70 22.39 -9.13
N LYS A 254 15.66 23.51 -9.84
CA LYS A 254 14.42 24.06 -10.41
C LYS A 254 13.82 23.09 -11.45
N PRO A 255 12.54 22.68 -11.30
CA PRO A 255 11.86 21.86 -12.28
C PRO A 255 11.78 22.50 -13.65
N SER A 256 11.91 21.68 -14.71
CA SER A 256 11.68 22.13 -16.09
C SER A 256 10.21 22.07 -16.49
N LEU A 257 9.45 21.11 -15.92
CA LEU A 257 8.00 21.05 -16.07
C LEU A 257 7.36 22.13 -15.20
N LYS A 258 6.29 22.76 -15.69
CA LYS A 258 5.47 23.68 -14.91
C LYS A 258 4.37 22.98 -14.14
N GLU A 259 3.94 21.81 -14.65
CA GLU A 259 2.81 21.08 -14.14
C GLU A 259 2.97 19.58 -14.39
N VAL A 260 2.51 18.75 -13.45
CA VAL A 260 2.36 17.31 -13.59
C VAL A 260 0.92 16.96 -13.21
N ASP A 261 0.17 16.41 -14.16
CA ASP A 261 -1.19 15.97 -13.97
C ASP A 261 -1.23 14.46 -13.78
N PHE A 262 -1.77 14.00 -12.66
CA PHE A 262 -2.05 12.59 -12.41
C PHE A 262 -3.51 12.31 -12.71
N LYS A 263 -3.78 11.51 -13.76
CA LYS A 263 -5.10 11.09 -14.18
C LYS A 263 -5.43 9.72 -13.61
N ILE A 264 -6.49 9.59 -12.81
CA ILE A 264 -6.90 8.31 -12.23
C ILE A 264 -7.51 7.41 -13.30
N ILE A 265 -6.90 6.25 -13.53
CA ILE A 265 -7.34 5.21 -14.46
C ILE A 265 -7.22 3.87 -13.74
N THR A 266 -8.25 3.47 -13.00
CA THR A 266 -8.20 2.35 -12.05
C THR A 266 -8.18 0.97 -12.71
N ASP A 267 -8.58 0.85 -13.97
CA ASP A 267 -8.47 -0.40 -14.73
C ASP A 267 -7.14 -0.48 -15.45
N THR A 268 -6.34 -1.49 -15.12
CA THR A 268 -4.98 -1.66 -15.65
C THR A 268 -4.93 -1.80 -17.18
N ASN A 269 -5.94 -2.43 -17.81
CA ASN A 269 -5.98 -2.56 -19.27
C ASN A 269 -6.27 -1.21 -19.93
N THR A 270 -7.21 -0.45 -19.36
CA THR A 270 -7.53 0.92 -19.79
C THR A 270 -6.31 1.83 -19.65
N GLU A 271 -5.54 1.73 -18.57
CA GLU A 271 -4.32 2.50 -18.35
C GLU A 271 -3.26 2.16 -19.43
N VAL A 272 -3.09 0.88 -19.76
CA VAL A 272 -2.20 0.42 -20.84
C VAL A 272 -2.64 0.99 -22.20
N GLN A 273 -3.94 1.00 -22.50
CA GLN A 273 -4.47 1.58 -23.75
C GLN A 273 -4.32 3.11 -23.78
N ALA A 274 -4.51 3.80 -22.66
CA ALA A 274 -4.29 5.25 -22.55
C ALA A 274 -2.83 5.61 -22.84
N MET A 275 -1.86 4.83 -22.33
CA MET A 275 -0.45 4.99 -22.65
C MET A 275 -0.15 4.72 -24.13
N ARG A 276 -0.71 3.64 -24.68
CA ARG A 276 -0.54 3.27 -26.11
C ARG A 276 -1.17 4.31 -27.05
N GLY A 277 -2.35 4.83 -26.70
CA GLY A 277 -3.07 5.86 -27.45
C GLY A 277 -2.48 7.27 -27.29
N GLY A 278 -1.56 7.46 -26.35
CA GLY A 278 -0.91 8.76 -26.09
C GLY A 278 -1.76 9.72 -25.26
N GLU A 279 -2.82 9.24 -24.61
CA GLU A 279 -3.65 10.03 -23.68
C GLU A 279 -2.91 10.39 -22.41
N VAL A 280 -1.95 9.54 -22.00
CA VAL A 280 -1.00 9.80 -20.92
C VAL A 280 0.43 9.72 -21.44
N ASP A 281 1.35 10.35 -20.73
CA ASP A 281 2.77 10.44 -21.10
C ASP A 281 3.64 9.44 -20.35
N ALA A 282 3.16 8.97 -19.20
CA ALA A 282 3.82 7.96 -18.37
C ALA A 282 2.80 7.20 -17.51
N ILE A 283 3.17 5.98 -17.11
CA ILE A 283 2.40 5.11 -16.20
C ILE A 283 3.33 4.29 -15.31
N ASN A 284 2.84 3.92 -14.13
CA ASN A 284 3.47 2.95 -13.22
C ASN A 284 2.42 1.91 -12.79
N PRO A 285 1.96 1.05 -13.70
CA PRO A 285 0.86 0.12 -13.45
C PRO A 285 1.30 -1.08 -12.62
N THR A 286 0.32 -1.82 -12.08
CA THR A 286 0.60 -3.16 -11.54
C THR A 286 1.19 -4.04 -12.64
N PHE A 287 2.33 -4.68 -12.34
CA PHE A 287 3.04 -5.50 -13.31
C PHE A 287 2.22 -6.74 -13.71
N GLY A 288 2.06 -6.95 -15.00
CA GLY A 288 1.27 -8.05 -15.55
C GLY A 288 1.56 -8.31 -17.04
N VAL A 289 1.07 -9.44 -17.54
CA VAL A 289 1.27 -9.86 -18.94
C VAL A 289 0.74 -8.86 -19.98
N ASN A 290 -0.28 -8.07 -19.60
CA ASN A 290 -0.86 -7.03 -20.44
C ASN A 290 0.14 -5.92 -20.81
N LEU A 291 1.20 -5.71 -20.01
CA LEU A 291 2.25 -4.74 -20.28
C LEU A 291 3.12 -5.13 -21.49
N ALA A 292 3.08 -6.40 -21.92
CA ALA A 292 3.82 -6.87 -23.10
C ALA A 292 3.44 -6.09 -24.36
N GLN A 293 2.20 -5.57 -24.44
CA GLN A 293 1.72 -4.73 -25.55
C GLN A 293 2.46 -3.38 -25.68
N LEU A 294 3.14 -2.93 -24.64
CA LEU A 294 3.89 -1.65 -24.64
C LEU A 294 5.39 -1.88 -24.90
N LYS A 295 5.87 -3.12 -24.76
CA LYS A 295 7.29 -3.46 -24.94
C LYS A 295 7.66 -3.43 -26.43
N GLY A 296 8.68 -2.65 -26.78
CA GLY A 296 9.17 -2.54 -28.15
C GLY A 296 8.40 -1.56 -29.06
N ILE A 297 7.41 -0.82 -28.53
CA ILE A 297 6.72 0.24 -29.28
C ILE A 297 7.68 1.42 -29.47
N ASN A 298 7.82 1.87 -30.73
CA ASN A 298 8.59 3.08 -31.03
C ASN A 298 8.01 4.30 -30.29
N GLY A 299 8.88 5.08 -29.66
CA GLY A 299 8.48 6.26 -28.90
C GLY A 299 8.05 5.98 -27.45
N ILE A 300 8.05 4.72 -27.03
CA ILE A 300 7.80 4.32 -25.63
C ILE A 300 9.08 3.72 -25.02
N THR A 301 9.44 4.20 -23.85
CA THR A 301 10.49 3.61 -23.00
C THR A 301 9.81 2.70 -21.99
N PHE A 302 10.15 1.41 -22.01
CA PHE A 302 9.69 0.39 -21.08
C PHE A 302 10.83 0.06 -20.10
N ASN A 303 10.77 0.54 -18.88
CA ASN A 303 11.73 0.25 -17.83
C ASN A 303 11.12 -0.67 -16.78
N GLN A 304 11.85 -1.71 -16.39
CA GLN A 304 11.45 -2.66 -15.38
C GLN A 304 12.66 -2.95 -14.49
N VAL A 305 12.47 -2.78 -13.19
CA VAL A 305 13.48 -3.09 -12.17
C VAL A 305 12.93 -4.10 -11.17
N PRO A 306 13.77 -4.87 -10.45
CA PRO A 306 13.33 -5.64 -9.29
C PRO A 306 12.66 -4.69 -8.28
N GLY A 307 11.45 -5.00 -7.84
CA GLY A 307 10.71 -4.14 -6.92
C GLY A 307 10.87 -4.55 -5.46
N LEU A 308 10.78 -3.59 -4.56
CA LEU A 308 10.59 -3.82 -3.12
C LEU A 308 9.08 -3.96 -2.82
N TYR A 309 8.39 -4.69 -3.67
CA TYR A 309 6.95 -4.96 -3.60
C TYR A 309 6.75 -6.44 -3.26
N GLN A 310 6.35 -6.70 -2.04
CA GLN A 310 6.04 -8.05 -1.58
C GLN A 310 4.58 -8.38 -1.90
N GLU A 311 4.31 -8.98 -3.06
CA GLU A 311 2.98 -9.54 -3.33
C GLU A 311 2.77 -10.75 -2.45
N HIS A 312 1.65 -10.79 -1.72
CA HIS A 312 1.38 -11.80 -0.69
C HIS A 312 -0.12 -11.98 -0.47
N ILE A 313 -0.45 -13.01 0.31
CA ILE A 313 -1.82 -13.25 0.78
C ILE A 313 -1.79 -13.30 2.30
N ASP A 314 -2.27 -12.26 2.96
CA ASP A 314 -2.41 -12.23 4.41
C ASP A 314 -3.52 -13.16 4.87
N ILE A 315 -3.27 -13.85 5.99
CA ILE A 315 -4.20 -14.80 6.61
C ILE A 315 -4.71 -14.20 7.93
N GLN A 316 -6.03 -14.08 8.10
CA GLN A 316 -6.61 -13.46 9.28
C GLN A 316 -6.62 -14.38 10.49
N PHE A 317 -5.99 -13.95 11.60
CA PHE A 317 -5.95 -14.67 12.88
C PHE A 317 -7.00 -14.16 13.89
N GLY A 318 -7.54 -12.98 13.64
CA GLY A 318 -8.45 -12.28 14.56
C GLY A 318 -9.88 -12.83 14.55
N PRO A 319 -10.77 -12.24 15.35
CA PRO A 319 -12.14 -12.73 15.53
C PRO A 319 -13.03 -12.59 14.28
N LYS A 320 -12.67 -11.72 13.34
CA LYS A 320 -13.42 -11.50 12.10
C LYS A 320 -13.06 -12.49 10.98
N GLY A 321 -11.93 -13.23 11.15
CA GLY A 321 -11.52 -14.29 10.24
C GLY A 321 -12.15 -15.63 10.60
N GLN A 322 -12.20 -16.53 9.61
CA GLN A 322 -12.72 -17.89 9.78
C GLN A 322 -11.84 -18.66 10.79
N PRO A 323 -12.44 -19.30 11.82
CA PRO A 323 -11.70 -19.91 12.94
C PRO A 323 -10.63 -20.95 12.55
N LEU A 324 -10.81 -21.68 11.46
CA LEU A 324 -9.85 -22.67 10.96
C LEU A 324 -8.49 -22.06 10.61
N LEU A 325 -8.45 -20.76 10.26
CA LEU A 325 -7.21 -20.08 9.92
C LEU A 325 -6.27 -19.86 11.12
N ARG A 326 -6.76 -20.07 12.35
CA ARG A 326 -5.92 -20.06 13.56
C ARG A 326 -5.09 -21.33 13.71
N ALA A 327 -5.47 -22.43 13.01
CA ALA A 327 -4.73 -23.69 13.04
C ALA A 327 -3.52 -23.64 12.09
N PRO A 328 -2.28 -23.84 12.56
CA PRO A 328 -1.08 -23.79 11.69
C PRO A 328 -1.18 -24.76 10.50
N TRP A 329 -1.68 -25.97 10.73
CA TRP A 329 -1.82 -26.98 9.69
C TRP A 329 -2.73 -26.54 8.55
N MET A 330 -3.81 -25.76 8.80
CA MET A 330 -4.68 -25.25 7.74
C MET A 330 -3.93 -24.22 6.87
N ARG A 331 -3.20 -23.30 7.47
CA ARG A 331 -2.41 -22.31 6.73
C ARG A 331 -1.30 -22.96 5.92
N GLN A 332 -0.63 -23.97 6.49
CA GLN A 332 0.37 -24.78 5.79
C GLN A 332 -0.26 -25.55 4.62
N ALA A 333 -1.47 -26.11 4.81
CA ALA A 333 -2.21 -26.79 3.73
C ALA A 333 -2.56 -25.81 2.60
N ILE A 334 -3.07 -24.61 2.92
CA ILE A 334 -3.37 -23.56 1.93
C ILE A 334 -2.09 -23.20 1.16
N MET A 335 -0.98 -22.93 1.83
CA MET A 335 0.26 -22.55 1.18
C MET A 335 0.82 -23.65 0.26
N MET A 336 0.79 -24.92 0.69
CA MET A 336 1.21 -26.07 -0.13
C MET A 336 0.24 -26.35 -1.28
N GLY A 337 -1.01 -25.90 -1.20
CA GLY A 337 -2.02 -26.03 -2.25
C GLY A 337 -1.86 -25.03 -3.39
N ILE A 338 -1.05 -23.98 -3.22
CA ILE A 338 -0.89 -22.89 -4.19
C ILE A 338 0.44 -23.04 -4.96
N ASP A 339 0.36 -23.26 -6.28
CA ASP A 339 1.53 -23.24 -7.18
C ASP A 339 1.88 -21.81 -7.56
N ARG A 340 2.70 -21.18 -6.73
CA ARG A 340 3.16 -19.79 -6.92
C ARG A 340 4.00 -19.64 -8.19
N ALA A 341 4.74 -20.67 -8.60
CA ALA A 341 5.55 -20.64 -9.82
C ALA A 341 4.67 -20.65 -11.08
N ALA A 342 3.63 -21.49 -11.12
CA ALA A 342 2.66 -21.49 -12.21
C ALA A 342 1.90 -20.16 -12.31
N ILE A 343 1.54 -19.56 -11.16
CA ILE A 343 0.90 -18.24 -11.10
C ILE A 343 1.82 -17.18 -11.72
N ILE A 344 3.09 -17.09 -11.31
CA ILE A 344 4.08 -16.15 -11.88
C ILE A 344 4.16 -16.29 -13.40
N LYS A 345 4.26 -17.55 -13.87
CA LYS A 345 4.33 -17.84 -15.31
C LYS A 345 3.09 -17.36 -16.06
N THR A 346 1.90 -17.50 -15.46
CA THR A 346 0.64 -17.09 -16.10
C THR A 346 0.47 -15.58 -16.07
N VAL A 347 0.68 -14.93 -14.92
CA VAL A 347 0.40 -13.49 -14.78
C VAL A 347 1.44 -12.60 -15.42
N TYR A 348 2.66 -13.10 -15.64
CA TYR A 348 3.76 -12.32 -16.23
C TYR A 348 4.19 -12.78 -17.61
N GLY A 349 3.94 -14.05 -17.99
CA GLY A 349 4.28 -14.59 -19.30
C GLY A 349 5.74 -14.35 -19.67
N SER A 350 5.99 -13.78 -20.85
CA SER A 350 7.34 -13.43 -21.32
C SER A 350 8.04 -12.31 -20.54
N LEU A 351 7.30 -11.60 -19.67
CA LEU A 351 7.84 -10.53 -18.83
C LEU A 351 8.33 -11.04 -17.46
N ALA A 352 8.10 -12.32 -17.13
CA ALA A 352 8.46 -12.90 -15.81
C ALA A 352 9.95 -12.73 -15.46
N GLY A 353 10.84 -12.80 -16.47
CA GLY A 353 12.29 -12.72 -16.24
C GLY A 353 12.74 -13.75 -15.19
N ASN A 354 13.48 -13.30 -14.19
CA ASN A 354 13.97 -14.11 -13.08
C ASN A 354 13.01 -14.12 -11.87
N THR A 355 11.77 -13.63 -12.01
CA THR A 355 10.80 -13.64 -10.90
C THR A 355 10.51 -15.07 -10.47
N SER A 356 10.64 -15.34 -9.18
CA SER A 356 10.42 -16.64 -8.55
C SER A 356 9.59 -16.49 -7.29
N PRO A 357 9.02 -17.59 -6.76
CA PRO A 357 8.31 -17.55 -5.48
C PRO A 357 9.18 -16.97 -4.37
N LEU A 358 8.63 -16.01 -3.64
CA LEU A 358 9.28 -15.43 -2.46
C LEU A 358 9.15 -16.41 -1.29
N ASN A 359 10.26 -16.68 -0.61
CA ASN A 359 10.32 -17.62 0.52
C ASN A 359 10.85 -16.98 1.81
N ASN A 360 10.71 -15.67 1.91
CA ASN A 360 11.06 -14.85 3.07
C ASN A 360 10.12 -13.64 3.11
N ILE A 361 9.75 -13.15 4.29
CA ILE A 361 8.83 -12.00 4.42
C ILE A 361 9.51 -10.75 4.97
N VAL A 362 10.82 -10.78 5.11
CA VAL A 362 11.65 -9.66 5.58
C VAL A 362 12.67 -9.24 4.53
N TYR A 363 13.29 -10.21 3.86
CA TYR A 363 14.34 -9.97 2.87
C TYR A 363 13.93 -10.41 1.47
N TYR A 364 14.46 -9.77 0.44
CA TYR A 364 14.28 -10.10 -0.95
C TYR A 364 15.41 -11.00 -1.48
N PRO A 365 15.21 -11.74 -2.57
CA PRO A 365 16.24 -12.68 -3.08
C PRO A 365 17.59 -12.05 -3.41
N ALA A 366 17.64 -10.73 -3.68
CA ALA A 366 18.88 -10.00 -3.94
C ALA A 366 19.66 -9.64 -2.67
N ASP A 367 19.03 -9.72 -1.49
CA ASP A 367 19.66 -9.35 -0.22
C ASP A 367 20.59 -10.46 0.25
N ALA A 368 21.80 -10.10 0.70
CA ALA A 368 22.76 -11.06 1.25
C ALA A 368 22.22 -11.81 2.48
N ALA A 369 21.25 -11.23 3.17
CA ALA A 369 20.61 -11.81 4.35
C ALA A 369 19.42 -12.73 4.03
N TYR A 370 19.02 -12.86 2.76
CA TYR A 370 17.90 -13.70 2.35
C TYR A 370 18.11 -15.16 2.70
N LYS A 371 17.06 -15.79 3.26
CA LYS A 371 16.95 -17.24 3.47
C LYS A 371 15.61 -17.73 3.00
N SER A 372 15.55 -18.95 2.44
CA SER A 372 14.34 -19.54 1.92
C SER A 372 13.53 -20.27 3.01
N ASP A 373 13.16 -19.58 4.10
CA ASP A 373 12.53 -20.20 5.26
C ASP A 373 11.11 -20.72 4.98
N PHE A 374 10.34 -20.05 4.14
CA PHE A 374 9.03 -20.48 3.67
C PHE A 374 9.10 -21.57 2.58
N GLY A 375 10.26 -21.85 2.01
CA GLY A 375 10.45 -22.86 0.96
C GLY A 375 10.07 -24.27 1.39
N LYS A 376 10.07 -24.59 2.68
CA LYS A 376 9.60 -25.88 3.22
C LYS A 376 8.10 -26.14 2.95
N TRP A 377 7.32 -25.11 2.63
CA TRP A 377 5.89 -25.16 2.31
C TRP A 377 5.63 -24.92 0.81
N ASN A 378 6.62 -25.13 -0.06
CA ASN A 378 6.43 -25.04 -1.51
C ASN A 378 5.31 -25.98 -1.98
N PHE A 379 4.77 -25.68 -3.16
CA PHE A 379 3.67 -26.41 -3.78
C PHE A 379 3.82 -27.92 -3.70
N ASN A 380 2.90 -28.54 -2.99
CA ASN A 380 2.78 -29.99 -2.82
C ASN A 380 1.33 -30.35 -2.46
N PRO A 381 0.43 -30.41 -3.44
CA PRO A 381 -0.99 -30.63 -3.19
C PRO A 381 -1.28 -32.00 -2.58
N ALA A 382 -0.44 -33.02 -2.85
CA ALA A 382 -0.59 -34.34 -2.22
C ALA A 382 -0.31 -34.28 -0.72
N LYS A 383 0.76 -33.57 -0.30
CA LYS A 383 1.07 -33.35 1.12
C LYS A 383 0.01 -32.49 1.79
N SER A 384 -0.50 -31.47 1.09
CA SER A 384 -1.61 -30.65 1.57
C SER A 384 -2.86 -31.49 1.81
N LEU A 385 -3.26 -32.31 0.85
CA LEU A 385 -4.41 -33.22 0.96
C LEU A 385 -4.26 -34.21 2.14
N ALA A 386 -3.05 -34.79 2.31
CA ALA A 386 -2.77 -35.69 3.42
C ALA A 386 -2.91 -34.99 4.79
N LEU A 387 -2.49 -33.72 4.86
CA LEU A 387 -2.61 -32.91 6.08
C LEU A 387 -4.09 -32.60 6.39
N LEU A 388 -4.88 -32.26 5.37
CA LEU A 388 -6.32 -32.03 5.50
C LEU A 388 -7.06 -33.32 5.95
N LYS A 389 -6.77 -34.47 5.34
CA LYS A 389 -7.32 -35.78 5.75
C LYS A 389 -7.09 -36.12 7.22
N LYS A 390 -5.96 -35.68 7.78
CA LYS A 390 -5.62 -35.90 9.19
C LYS A 390 -6.52 -35.13 10.16
N HIS A 391 -7.05 -33.97 9.75
CA HIS A 391 -7.72 -33.02 10.63
C HIS A 391 -9.20 -32.79 10.28
N CYS A 392 -9.66 -33.27 9.13
CA CYS A 392 -10.98 -32.96 8.57
C CYS A 392 -11.68 -34.19 8.03
N THR A 393 -12.98 -34.05 7.75
CA THR A 393 -13.85 -35.09 7.17
C THR A 393 -14.61 -34.57 5.96
N GLY A 394 -15.16 -35.43 5.14
CA GLY A 394 -16.07 -35.08 4.03
C GLY A 394 -15.42 -34.47 2.79
N GLY A 395 -14.10 -34.41 2.74
CA GLY A 395 -13.38 -33.85 1.59
C GLY A 395 -12.95 -34.93 0.57
N PRO A 396 -12.24 -34.50 -0.49
CA PRO A 396 -11.88 -35.39 -1.61
C PRO A 396 -10.90 -36.49 -1.22
N SER A 397 -11.00 -37.64 -1.89
CA SER A 397 -10.10 -38.77 -1.70
C SER A 397 -8.73 -38.57 -2.41
N ALA A 398 -8.69 -37.80 -3.47
CA ALA A 398 -7.48 -37.50 -4.27
C ALA A 398 -7.44 -36.06 -4.74
N VAL A 399 -6.26 -35.56 -5.12
CA VAL A 399 -6.10 -34.26 -5.77
C VAL A 399 -6.71 -34.33 -7.17
N SER A 400 -7.70 -33.48 -7.46
CA SER A 400 -8.32 -33.41 -8.79
C SER A 400 -8.97 -32.07 -9.04
N GLN A 401 -8.82 -31.55 -10.26
CA GLN A 401 -9.49 -30.33 -10.70
C GLN A 401 -11.02 -30.46 -10.78
N SER A 402 -11.54 -31.68 -10.84
CA SER A 402 -12.99 -32.00 -10.85
C SER A 402 -13.59 -32.14 -9.47
N ASN A 403 -12.84 -31.97 -8.38
CA ASN A 403 -13.36 -32.07 -7.02
C ASN A 403 -14.48 -31.06 -6.78
N SER A 404 -15.57 -31.53 -6.16
CA SER A 404 -16.67 -30.69 -5.69
C SER A 404 -16.77 -30.66 -4.16
N ASP A 405 -16.13 -31.63 -3.49
CA ASP A 405 -16.24 -31.81 -2.04
C ASP A 405 -15.38 -30.78 -1.30
N THR A 406 -15.94 -30.24 -0.23
CA THR A 406 -15.27 -29.31 0.67
C THR A 406 -15.08 -29.96 2.03
N TRP A 407 -13.86 -29.85 2.59
CA TRP A 407 -13.55 -30.36 3.92
C TRP A 407 -14.39 -29.70 5.01
N THR A 408 -14.84 -30.50 5.98
CA THR A 408 -15.33 -30.00 7.27
C THR A 408 -14.31 -30.31 8.36
N CYS A 409 -13.83 -29.27 9.02
CA CYS A 409 -12.75 -29.37 9.99
C CYS A 409 -13.20 -28.71 11.30
N ALA A 410 -13.15 -29.42 12.42
CA ALA A 410 -13.61 -28.90 13.72
C ALA A 410 -15.02 -28.27 13.68
N GLY A 411 -15.91 -28.78 12.85
CA GLY A 411 -17.28 -28.29 12.67
C GLY A 411 -17.44 -27.14 11.70
N TYR A 412 -16.36 -26.64 11.08
CA TYR A 412 -16.39 -25.55 10.10
C TYR A 412 -16.05 -26.05 8.70
N PRO A 413 -16.72 -25.55 7.65
CA PRO A 413 -16.31 -25.84 6.27
C PRO A 413 -14.98 -25.13 5.96
N ALA A 414 -14.09 -25.79 5.22
CA ALA A 414 -12.85 -25.20 4.72
C ALA A 414 -13.17 -24.25 3.54
N LYS A 415 -13.88 -23.18 3.84
CA LYS A 415 -14.37 -22.16 2.92
C LYS A 415 -13.96 -20.80 3.40
N PHE A 416 -13.27 -20.01 2.55
CA PHE A 416 -12.63 -18.74 2.92
C PHE A 416 -13.00 -17.64 1.95
N ARG A 417 -13.26 -16.42 2.49
CA ARG A 417 -13.39 -15.18 1.70
C ARG A 417 -12.01 -14.76 1.24
N TYR A 418 -11.88 -14.53 -0.06
CA TYR A 418 -10.64 -14.05 -0.66
C TYR A 418 -10.84 -12.62 -1.17
N THR A 419 -10.13 -11.67 -0.57
CA THR A 419 -10.25 -10.23 -0.84
C THR A 419 -9.07 -9.75 -1.68
N TRP A 420 -9.37 -8.97 -2.74
CA TRP A 420 -8.37 -8.32 -3.57
C TRP A 420 -8.94 -7.05 -4.21
N THR A 421 -8.08 -6.25 -4.87
CA THR A 421 -8.49 -5.06 -5.62
C THR A 421 -9.16 -5.48 -6.93
N ALA A 422 -10.46 -5.22 -7.09
CA ALA A 422 -11.32 -5.72 -8.16
C ALA A 422 -10.85 -5.33 -9.57
N SER A 423 -10.36 -4.09 -9.76
CA SER A 423 -9.89 -3.57 -11.07
C SER A 423 -8.47 -4.02 -11.45
N ASN A 424 -7.80 -4.80 -10.59
CA ASN A 424 -6.45 -5.28 -10.84
C ASN A 424 -6.46 -6.59 -11.62
N ALA A 425 -6.21 -6.54 -12.93
CA ALA A 425 -6.25 -7.70 -13.83
C ALA A 425 -5.32 -8.83 -13.40
N THR A 426 -4.12 -8.49 -12.89
CA THR A 426 -3.15 -9.48 -12.40
C THR A 426 -3.70 -10.24 -11.19
N ARG A 427 -4.28 -9.55 -10.21
CA ARG A 427 -4.86 -10.18 -9.01
C ARG A 427 -6.12 -10.97 -9.31
N THR A 428 -6.95 -10.50 -10.24
CA THR A 428 -8.12 -11.27 -10.71
C THR A 428 -7.70 -12.59 -11.36
N THR A 429 -6.62 -12.57 -12.15
CA THR A 429 -6.06 -13.81 -12.72
C THR A 429 -5.46 -14.72 -11.64
N GLN A 430 -4.76 -14.16 -10.65
CA GLN A 430 -4.23 -14.93 -9.51
C GLN A 430 -5.35 -15.60 -8.73
N GLU A 431 -6.40 -14.86 -8.40
CA GLU A 431 -7.57 -15.40 -7.68
C GLU A 431 -8.16 -16.60 -8.39
N ALA A 432 -8.44 -16.50 -9.70
CA ALA A 432 -9.03 -17.59 -10.47
C ALA A 432 -8.16 -18.86 -10.44
N ILE A 433 -6.83 -18.71 -10.54
CA ILE A 433 -5.90 -19.85 -10.46
C ILE A 433 -5.88 -20.44 -9.04
N ILE A 434 -5.75 -19.59 -8.01
CA ILE A 434 -5.71 -20.02 -6.60
C ILE A 434 -7.00 -20.74 -6.23
N LYS A 435 -8.14 -20.21 -6.63
CA LYS A 435 -9.46 -20.82 -6.40
C LYS A 435 -9.53 -22.24 -6.96
N GLN A 436 -9.05 -22.43 -8.19
CA GLN A 436 -9.03 -23.75 -8.81
C GLN A 436 -8.02 -24.70 -8.15
N GLN A 437 -6.83 -24.22 -7.82
CA GLN A 437 -5.81 -25.02 -7.16
C GLN A 437 -6.29 -25.50 -5.77
N LEU A 438 -6.84 -24.61 -4.96
CA LEU A 438 -7.34 -24.95 -3.63
C LEU A 438 -8.59 -25.86 -3.70
N LYS A 439 -9.47 -25.65 -4.67
CA LYS A 439 -10.59 -26.55 -4.93
C LYS A 439 -10.13 -27.99 -5.22
N SER A 440 -9.02 -28.17 -5.92
CA SER A 440 -8.47 -29.49 -6.25
C SER A 440 -8.10 -30.32 -5.02
N ILE A 441 -7.94 -29.71 -3.87
CA ILE A 441 -7.64 -30.35 -2.58
C ILE A 441 -8.79 -30.21 -1.57
N GLY A 442 -9.96 -29.71 -1.98
CA GLY A 442 -11.17 -29.60 -1.15
C GLY A 442 -11.23 -28.35 -0.26
N ILE A 443 -10.53 -27.28 -0.63
CA ILE A 443 -10.64 -25.95 0.00
C ILE A 443 -11.40 -25.02 -0.97
N GLU A 444 -12.46 -24.39 -0.49
CA GLU A 444 -13.29 -23.47 -1.27
C GLU A 444 -12.87 -22.01 -1.02
N ILE A 445 -12.80 -21.22 -2.09
CA ILE A 445 -12.62 -19.77 -2.05
C ILE A 445 -13.90 -19.07 -2.50
N THR A 446 -14.35 -18.07 -1.75
CA THR A 446 -15.43 -17.16 -2.13
C THR A 446 -14.87 -15.78 -2.46
N ASP A 447 -15.29 -15.26 -3.58
CA ASP A 447 -14.82 -14.00 -4.12
C ASP A 447 -15.32 -12.81 -3.28
N ALA A 448 -14.41 -11.95 -2.85
CA ALA A 448 -14.68 -10.74 -2.11
C ALA A 448 -13.84 -9.57 -2.68
N ALA A 449 -13.90 -9.40 -4.02
CA ALA A 449 -13.24 -8.30 -4.71
C ALA A 449 -13.84 -6.95 -4.31
N LEU A 450 -13.01 -5.97 -4.04
CA LEU A 450 -13.42 -4.64 -3.60
C LEU A 450 -12.63 -3.56 -4.37
N PRO A 451 -13.20 -2.36 -4.58
CA PRO A 451 -12.44 -1.21 -5.06
C PRO A 451 -11.23 -0.90 -4.19
N ALA A 452 -10.14 -0.39 -4.75
CA ALA A 452 -8.89 -0.14 -4.03
C ALA A 452 -9.06 0.76 -2.80
N ASN A 453 -9.86 1.82 -2.91
CA ASN A 453 -10.16 2.74 -1.81
C ASN A 453 -10.95 2.07 -0.66
N VAL A 454 -11.65 0.97 -0.93
CA VAL A 454 -12.31 0.15 0.10
C VAL A 454 -11.35 -0.87 0.67
N VAL A 455 -10.57 -1.57 -0.18
CA VAL A 455 -9.55 -2.55 0.28
C VAL A 455 -8.60 -1.92 1.28
N PHE A 456 -8.08 -0.72 0.97
CA PHE A 456 -7.11 -0.02 1.82
C PHE A 456 -7.74 1.02 2.75
N GLY A 457 -9.04 1.18 2.69
CA GLY A 457 -9.80 2.06 3.58
C GLY A 457 -10.10 1.41 4.96
N PRO A 458 -10.65 2.19 5.90
CA PRO A 458 -10.84 1.76 7.29
C PRO A 458 -11.80 0.57 7.46
N THR A 459 -12.63 0.26 6.45
CA THR A 459 -13.57 -0.87 6.46
C THR A 459 -13.02 -2.12 5.75
N GLY A 460 -11.92 -2.01 5.02
CA GLY A 460 -11.27 -3.07 4.28
C GLY A 460 -10.24 -3.85 5.12
N VAL A 461 -9.06 -4.06 4.53
CA VAL A 461 -7.96 -4.82 5.16
C VAL A 461 -7.57 -4.27 6.54
N PRO A 462 -7.45 -2.94 6.76
CA PRO A 462 -7.14 -2.42 8.09
C PRO A 462 -8.15 -2.79 9.17
N SER A 463 -9.41 -3.06 8.81
CA SER A 463 -10.44 -3.50 9.76
C SER A 463 -10.29 -4.95 10.22
N GLY A 464 -9.47 -5.75 9.55
CA GLY A 464 -9.35 -7.20 9.75
C GLY A 464 -10.55 -8.00 9.24
N ASN A 465 -11.48 -7.42 8.46
CA ASN A 465 -12.69 -8.10 7.98
C ASN A 465 -12.45 -8.85 6.66
N TYR A 466 -11.62 -9.87 6.71
CA TYR A 466 -11.33 -10.79 5.61
C TYR A 466 -10.92 -12.16 6.18
N ASP A 467 -10.77 -13.16 5.34
CA ASP A 467 -10.15 -14.44 5.69
C ASP A 467 -8.76 -14.52 5.05
N LEU A 468 -8.68 -14.29 3.75
CA LEU A 468 -7.47 -14.21 2.95
C LEU A 468 -7.48 -12.87 2.19
N ALA A 469 -6.40 -12.10 2.24
CA ALA A 469 -6.32 -10.81 1.55
C ALA A 469 -5.06 -10.72 0.67
N ASN A 470 -5.24 -10.57 -0.65
CA ASN A 470 -4.15 -10.44 -1.61
C ASN A 470 -3.87 -8.97 -1.94
N PHE A 471 -2.69 -8.51 -1.58
CA PHE A 471 -2.18 -7.17 -1.91
C PHE A 471 -0.65 -7.16 -1.87
N ALA A 472 -0.03 -6.01 -2.04
CA ALA A 472 1.43 -5.88 -1.93
C ALA A 472 1.81 -4.91 -0.82
N TRP A 473 2.74 -5.31 0.04
CA TRP A 473 3.52 -4.36 0.82
C TRP A 473 4.57 -3.72 -0.06
N VAL A 474 4.69 -2.41 0.02
CA VAL A 474 5.75 -1.63 -0.62
C VAL A 474 6.62 -1.05 0.49
N THR A 475 7.92 -1.30 0.44
CA THR A 475 8.80 -1.00 1.55
C THR A 475 9.91 -0.02 1.21
N LEU A 476 10.52 0.52 2.24
CA LEU A 476 11.84 1.13 2.18
C LEU A 476 12.91 0.02 2.07
N PRO A 477 14.17 0.35 1.76
CA PRO A 477 15.25 -0.64 1.69
C PRO A 477 15.52 -1.37 3.00
N ASP A 478 15.23 -0.72 4.12
CA ASP A 478 15.53 -1.24 5.45
C ASP A 478 14.43 -2.17 5.98
N PRO A 479 14.80 -3.33 6.58
CA PRO A 479 13.83 -4.36 6.98
C PRO A 479 12.98 -3.99 8.20
N ALA A 480 13.35 -2.96 8.98
CA ALA A 480 12.57 -2.54 10.15
C ALA A 480 11.18 -2.00 9.78
N GLY A 481 10.96 -1.60 8.53
CA GLY A 481 9.64 -1.25 8.01
C GLY A 481 8.60 -2.36 8.17
N PHE A 482 9.04 -3.62 8.27
CA PHE A 482 8.15 -4.77 8.50
C PHE A 482 7.83 -5.05 9.97
N VAL A 483 8.54 -4.43 10.93
CA VAL A 483 8.29 -4.68 12.36
C VAL A 483 6.87 -4.34 12.78
N PRO A 484 6.26 -3.20 12.39
CA PRO A 484 4.87 -2.89 12.70
C PRO A 484 3.86 -3.87 12.08
N THR A 485 4.23 -4.57 11.01
CA THR A 485 3.36 -5.55 10.33
C THR A 485 3.37 -6.91 11.02
N TRP A 486 4.54 -7.40 11.39
CA TRP A 486 4.70 -8.78 11.88
C TRP A 486 4.81 -8.91 13.41
N SER A 487 4.91 -7.80 14.16
CA SER A 487 4.97 -7.83 15.62
C SER A 487 3.60 -7.95 16.26
N CYS A 488 3.54 -8.59 17.43
CA CYS A 488 2.32 -8.61 18.26
C CYS A 488 1.83 -7.19 18.57
N GLY A 489 0.60 -6.88 18.18
CA GLY A 489 0.01 -5.56 18.39
C GLY A 489 0.63 -4.43 17.57
N GLY A 490 1.41 -4.77 16.54
CA GLY A 490 1.96 -3.79 15.60
C GLY A 490 0.85 -3.05 14.86
N LEU A 491 1.07 -1.78 14.54
CA LEU A 491 0.02 -0.89 14.01
C LEU A 491 -0.43 -1.26 12.58
N ASN A 492 0.44 -1.90 11.80
CA ASN A 492 0.12 -2.46 10.48
C ASN A 492 -0.23 -3.96 10.52
N ASN A 493 -0.33 -4.55 11.71
CA ASN A 493 -0.66 -5.96 11.88
C ASN A 493 -2.17 -6.21 11.74
N TYR A 494 -2.71 -5.95 10.55
CA TYR A 494 -4.14 -6.09 10.25
C TYR A 494 -4.64 -7.53 10.30
N LEU A 495 -3.71 -8.50 10.20
CA LEU A 495 -4.00 -9.93 10.26
C LEU A 495 -4.11 -10.46 11.71
N ASN A 496 -3.81 -9.65 12.72
CA ASN A 496 -3.83 -10.01 14.15
C ASN A 496 -2.88 -11.18 14.50
N TYR A 497 -1.79 -11.31 13.76
CA TYR A 497 -0.76 -12.31 14.05
C TYR A 497 0.02 -11.94 15.31
N CYS A 498 0.39 -12.94 16.11
CA CYS A 498 1.25 -12.72 17.26
C CYS A 498 2.12 -13.94 17.56
N ASN A 499 3.43 -13.79 17.33
CA ASN A 499 4.45 -14.68 17.86
C ASN A 499 5.42 -13.87 18.73
N ARG A 500 5.34 -14.04 20.05
CA ARG A 500 6.12 -13.23 21.01
C ARG A 500 7.62 -13.38 20.83
N LYS A 501 8.11 -14.57 20.42
CA LYS A 501 9.55 -14.80 20.18
C LYS A 501 10.02 -14.06 18.93
N ALA A 502 9.26 -14.15 17.84
CA ALA A 502 9.56 -13.39 16.61
C ALA A 502 9.51 -11.89 16.88
N THR A 503 8.50 -11.40 17.62
CA THR A 503 8.38 -10.00 18.03
C THR A 503 9.60 -9.53 18.83
N ALA A 504 10.06 -10.31 19.81
CA ALA A 504 11.24 -9.96 20.61
C ALA A 504 12.52 -9.85 19.76
N LEU A 505 12.70 -10.76 18.79
CA LEU A 505 13.83 -10.71 17.85
C LEU A 505 13.77 -9.49 16.92
N MET A 506 12.59 -9.17 16.39
CA MET A 506 12.38 -7.99 15.54
C MET A 506 12.60 -6.70 16.34
N ASN A 507 12.11 -6.61 17.57
CA ASN A 507 12.36 -5.44 18.42
C ASN A 507 13.86 -5.29 18.76
N ALA A 508 14.56 -6.39 19.08
CA ALA A 508 15.99 -6.35 19.31
C ALA A 508 16.79 -5.91 18.08
N SER A 509 16.33 -6.27 16.87
CA SER A 509 16.99 -5.85 15.63
C SER A 509 16.94 -4.34 15.40
N GLN A 510 15.92 -3.65 15.94
CA GLN A 510 15.78 -2.21 15.75
C GLN A 510 16.84 -1.38 16.51
N THR A 511 17.44 -1.94 17.54
CA THR A 511 18.48 -1.28 18.34
C THR A 511 19.90 -1.84 18.08
N GLU A 512 20.00 -2.92 17.30
CA GLU A 512 21.30 -3.53 16.95
C GLU A 512 21.97 -2.78 15.79
N LEU A 513 23.09 -2.12 16.07
CA LEU A 513 23.83 -1.31 15.11
C LEU A 513 24.82 -2.13 14.25
N ASP A 514 25.18 -3.35 14.66
CA ASP A 514 25.99 -4.26 13.83
C ASP A 514 25.11 -4.89 12.75
N PRO A 515 25.34 -4.61 11.45
CA PRO A 515 24.46 -5.09 10.39
C PRO A 515 24.37 -6.62 10.31
N ALA A 516 25.47 -7.33 10.62
CA ALA A 516 25.49 -8.79 10.56
C ALA A 516 24.73 -9.43 11.73
N LYS A 517 24.80 -8.86 12.93
CA LYS A 517 23.99 -9.31 14.07
C LYS A 517 22.52 -8.98 13.85
N ARG A 518 22.21 -7.79 13.35
CA ARG A 518 20.87 -7.35 13.00
C ARG A 518 20.24 -8.30 11.98
N ALA A 519 20.94 -8.61 10.91
CA ALA A 519 20.46 -9.56 9.89
C ALA A 519 20.14 -10.93 10.49
N ARG A 520 20.96 -11.43 11.42
CA ARG A 520 20.70 -12.72 12.12
C ARG A 520 19.43 -12.67 12.97
N LEU A 521 19.13 -11.55 13.64
CA LEU A 521 17.90 -11.40 14.42
C LEU A 521 16.66 -11.47 13.51
N PHE A 522 16.67 -10.76 12.39
CA PHE A 522 15.60 -10.84 11.41
C PHE A 522 15.45 -12.23 10.77
N GLN A 523 16.55 -12.90 10.44
CA GLN A 523 16.52 -14.27 9.91
C GLN A 523 15.91 -15.26 10.91
N GLN A 524 16.22 -15.13 12.20
CA GLN A 524 15.61 -15.97 13.25
C GLN A 524 14.11 -15.67 13.40
N ALA A 525 13.71 -14.41 13.29
CA ALA A 525 12.30 -14.03 13.32
C ALA A 525 11.54 -14.59 12.11
N ASP A 526 12.09 -14.47 10.89
CA ASP A 526 11.51 -15.02 9.67
C ASP A 526 11.32 -16.54 9.74
N ALA A 527 12.33 -17.27 10.24
CA ALA A 527 12.25 -18.72 10.43
C ALA A 527 11.12 -19.15 11.38
N LEU A 528 10.85 -18.38 12.46
CA LEU A 528 9.72 -18.61 13.35
C LEU A 528 8.39 -18.32 12.64
N MET A 529 8.30 -17.20 11.94
CA MET A 529 7.11 -16.82 11.17
C MET A 529 6.82 -17.82 10.05
N ALA A 530 7.84 -18.36 9.39
CA ALA A 530 7.69 -19.39 8.38
C ALA A 530 7.08 -20.72 8.93
N ASN A 531 7.23 -21.02 10.21
CA ASN A 531 6.53 -22.16 10.83
C ASN A 531 5.03 -21.87 11.02
N ASP A 532 4.72 -20.61 11.36
CA ASP A 532 3.35 -20.17 11.63
C ASP A 532 2.53 -19.89 10.36
N VAL A 533 3.19 -19.56 9.25
CA VAL A 533 2.58 -19.14 7.96
C VAL A 533 1.54 -18.02 8.18
N PRO A 534 1.94 -16.83 8.69
CA PRO A 534 0.98 -15.73 8.88
C PRO A 534 0.51 -15.14 7.56
N THR A 535 1.31 -15.28 6.53
CA THR A 535 1.04 -14.84 5.17
C THR A 535 1.62 -15.84 4.18
N ILE A 536 1.13 -15.85 2.96
CA ILE A 536 1.70 -16.60 1.85
C ILE A 536 2.49 -15.62 0.99
N PRO A 537 3.82 -15.58 1.09
CA PRO A 537 4.64 -14.72 0.25
C PRO A 537 4.59 -15.25 -1.19
N MET A 538 3.98 -14.49 -2.09
CA MET A 538 3.80 -14.90 -3.47
C MET A 538 5.09 -14.71 -4.28
N TYR A 539 5.52 -13.48 -4.44
CA TYR A 539 6.74 -13.11 -5.15
C TYR A 539 7.12 -11.64 -4.88
N ALA A 540 8.38 -11.29 -5.14
CA ALA A 540 8.80 -9.91 -5.27
C ALA A 540 8.32 -9.39 -6.62
N ARG A 541 7.36 -8.46 -6.62
CA ARG A 541 6.76 -7.93 -7.85
C ARG A 541 7.75 -7.01 -8.56
N PRO A 542 8.04 -7.22 -9.85
CA PRO A 542 8.79 -6.24 -10.63
C PRO A 542 8.09 -4.89 -10.66
N ASN A 543 8.87 -3.81 -10.62
CA ASN A 543 8.34 -2.45 -10.70
C ASN A 543 8.52 -1.91 -12.13
N PRO A 544 7.44 -1.71 -12.90
CA PRO A 544 7.51 -1.10 -14.22
C PRO A 544 7.40 0.43 -14.09
N LEU A 545 8.14 1.15 -14.90
CA LEU A 545 7.90 2.56 -15.20
C LEU A 545 7.95 2.70 -16.71
N ILE A 546 6.89 3.20 -17.31
CA ILE A 546 6.71 3.25 -18.76
C ILE A 546 6.36 4.67 -19.15
N TRP A 547 7.09 5.24 -20.12
CA TRP A 547 6.88 6.65 -20.50
C TRP A 547 7.20 6.91 -21.96
N LYS A 548 6.72 8.02 -22.51
CA LYS A 548 7.10 8.50 -23.84
C LYS A 548 8.61 8.78 -23.87
N SER A 549 9.33 8.23 -24.86
CA SER A 549 10.79 8.39 -24.98
C SER A 549 11.24 9.86 -25.19
N THR A 550 10.29 10.75 -25.44
CA THR A 550 10.51 12.20 -25.50
C THR A 550 10.54 12.86 -24.11
N VAL A 551 10.15 12.15 -23.04
CA VAL A 551 10.33 12.59 -21.66
C VAL A 551 11.69 12.11 -21.16
N LEU A 552 12.52 13.04 -20.73
CA LEU A 552 13.87 12.78 -20.22
C LEU A 552 13.91 12.96 -18.70
N GLY A 553 14.88 12.34 -18.05
CA GLY A 553 15.15 12.49 -16.62
C GLY A 553 14.34 11.56 -15.72
N MET A 554 13.33 10.85 -16.23
CA MET A 554 12.62 9.84 -15.45
C MET A 554 13.55 8.70 -15.06
N LYS A 555 13.51 8.32 -13.78
CA LYS A 555 14.25 7.17 -13.23
C LYS A 555 13.33 6.37 -12.34
N ASN A 556 13.29 5.07 -12.59
CA ASN A 556 12.52 4.16 -11.78
C ASN A 556 13.14 3.98 -10.39
N ASN A 557 12.31 3.97 -9.36
CA ASN A 557 12.72 3.69 -7.98
C ASN A 557 11.80 2.61 -7.41
N PRO A 558 12.33 1.45 -7.05
CA PRO A 558 11.51 0.33 -6.60
C PRO A 558 11.06 0.41 -5.13
N SER A 559 11.49 1.44 -4.38
CA SER A 559 11.10 1.64 -2.98
C SER A 559 9.78 2.39 -2.84
N GLN A 560 9.34 2.59 -1.61
CA GLN A 560 8.12 3.33 -1.28
C GLN A 560 8.15 4.80 -1.72
N VAL A 561 9.32 5.41 -1.88
CA VAL A 561 9.42 6.78 -2.41
C VAL A 561 9.07 6.83 -3.91
N GLY A 562 9.22 5.70 -4.63
CA GLY A 562 8.73 5.50 -5.98
C GLY A 562 9.30 6.42 -7.04
N PHE A 563 8.65 6.41 -8.18
CA PHE A 563 9.14 7.04 -9.42
C PHE A 563 9.23 8.57 -9.38
N THR A 564 8.55 9.24 -8.45
CA THR A 564 8.58 10.71 -8.32
C THR A 564 9.76 11.24 -7.49
N TRP A 565 10.63 10.36 -7.00
CA TRP A 565 11.78 10.73 -6.16
C TRP A 565 12.68 11.80 -6.75
N ASN A 566 12.72 11.91 -8.09
CA ASN A 566 13.51 12.88 -8.86
C ASN A 566 12.64 13.66 -9.86
N VAL A 567 11.41 13.97 -9.52
CA VAL A 567 10.43 14.62 -10.41
C VAL A 567 10.92 15.99 -10.92
N GLU A 568 11.78 16.67 -10.19
CA GLU A 568 12.46 17.92 -10.60
C GLU A 568 13.42 17.75 -11.78
N ASP A 569 13.83 16.52 -12.10
CA ASP A 569 14.69 16.21 -13.25
C ASP A 569 13.91 15.98 -14.54
N TRP A 570 12.58 15.77 -14.44
CA TRP A 570 11.75 15.45 -15.58
C TRP A 570 11.63 16.64 -16.54
N LYS A 571 11.78 16.36 -17.82
CA LYS A 571 11.67 17.39 -18.87
C LYS A 571 11.32 16.76 -20.21
N TRP A 572 10.70 17.52 -21.07
CA TRP A 572 10.53 17.17 -22.45
C TRP A 572 11.86 17.32 -23.22
N LYS A 573 12.07 16.43 -24.19
CA LYS A 573 13.12 16.58 -25.18
C LYS A 573 12.82 17.86 -26.01
N SER A 574 13.81 18.72 -26.13
CA SER A 574 13.72 19.94 -26.93
C SER A 574 13.61 19.64 -28.42
#